data_aa22cc104a2036e3a2b2542961580f51
#
_entry.id   aa22cc104a2036e3a2b2542961580f51
#
_cell.length_a   1.000
_cell.length_b   1.000
_cell.length_c   1.000
_cell.angle_alpha   90.00
_cell.angle_beta   90.00
_cell.angle_gamma   90.00
#
_symmetry.space_group_name_H-M   'P 1'
#
loop_
_entity.id
_entity.type
_entity.pdbx_description
1 polymer ?
#
loop_
_entity_poly.entity_id
_entity_poly.type
_entity_poly.pdbx_seq_one_letter_code
_entity_poly.pdbx_strand_id
1 'polypeptide(L)'
;MPQWFFQGGVAMYPLLLCSVVGLAIILERIWSLRRSRVIAPTLEKLIDAMPASGDGHEKVKAFSGGDRTVLGELIRAVFNHAAMAKHENVEAVQAIARQIVGRLERGLTTLSIVAEISPLLGLLGTCSGMVKLFVDVSQHGLGEPAQISRGIFEALIATVTGLAVAIPALVAHMYLRRRVELLVLEMERYTNELLARLYR
;
A
#
# COMPACT_ATOMS: atom_id res chain seq x y z
N MET A 1 25.28 13.84 -1.09
CA MET A 1 24.20 13.95 -2.11
C MET A 1 24.86 14.32 -3.44
N PRO A 2 24.42 13.76 -4.58
CA PRO A 2 25.05 14.09 -5.87
C PRO A 2 24.79 15.56 -6.25
N GLN A 3 25.77 16.18 -6.90
CA GLN A 3 25.72 17.61 -7.22
C GLN A 3 24.50 18.01 -8.10
N TRP A 4 24.02 17.10 -8.95
CA TRP A 4 22.83 17.31 -9.78
C TRP A 4 21.52 17.50 -8.99
N PHE A 5 21.46 16.99 -7.74
CA PHE A 5 20.28 17.18 -6.88
C PHE A 5 20.08 18.68 -6.53
N PHE A 6 21.15 19.39 -6.22
CA PHE A 6 21.06 20.83 -5.92
C PHE A 6 20.79 21.68 -7.17
N GLN A 7 20.98 21.12 -8.35
CA GLN A 7 20.72 21.80 -9.63
C GLN A 7 19.25 21.73 -10.08
N GLY A 8 18.43 20.89 -9.46
CA GLY A 8 17.01 20.72 -9.84
C GLY A 8 16.04 21.70 -9.16
N GLY A 9 16.53 22.74 -8.49
CA GLY A 9 15.72 23.81 -7.92
C GLY A 9 14.85 23.41 -6.73
N VAL A 10 13.90 24.28 -6.36
CA VAL A 10 13.04 24.13 -5.15
C VAL A 10 12.14 22.91 -5.22
N ALA A 11 11.75 22.47 -6.42
CA ALA A 11 10.89 21.28 -6.60
C ALA A 11 11.55 19.96 -6.14
N MET A 12 12.87 19.92 -5.98
CA MET A 12 13.59 18.73 -5.52
C MET A 12 13.31 18.37 -4.07
N TYR A 13 13.02 19.36 -3.20
CA TYR A 13 12.75 19.10 -1.79
C TYR A 13 11.45 18.28 -1.57
N PRO A 14 10.29 18.67 -2.12
CA PRO A 14 9.08 17.85 -2.02
C PRO A 14 9.23 16.50 -2.74
N LEU A 15 9.99 16.41 -3.85
CA LEU A 15 10.26 15.14 -4.52
C LEU A 15 11.11 14.19 -3.63
N LEU A 16 12.10 14.74 -2.91
CA LEU A 16 12.85 13.95 -1.93
C LEU A 16 11.95 13.41 -0.83
N LEU A 17 11.06 14.26 -0.28
CA LEU A 17 10.09 13.83 0.72
C LEU A 17 9.20 12.70 0.20
N CYS A 18 8.65 12.86 -1.01
CA CYS A 18 7.86 11.82 -1.68
C CYS A 18 8.63 10.52 -1.84
N SER A 19 9.92 10.59 -2.25
CA SER A 19 10.79 9.43 -2.40
C SER A 19 10.99 8.69 -1.08
N VAL A 20 11.32 9.41 0.01
CA VAL A 20 11.54 8.82 1.33
C VAL A 20 10.27 8.19 1.88
N VAL A 21 9.14 8.91 1.82
CA VAL A 21 7.84 8.41 2.28
C VAL A 21 7.39 7.20 1.46
N GLY A 22 7.50 7.27 0.13
CA GLY A 22 7.14 6.17 -0.76
C GLY A 22 7.97 4.91 -0.47
N LEU A 23 9.29 5.06 -0.34
CA LEU A 23 10.19 3.94 -0.03
C LEU A 23 9.89 3.34 1.35
N ALA A 24 9.66 4.17 2.37
CA ALA A 24 9.32 3.71 3.72
C ALA A 24 8.02 2.88 3.72
N ILE A 25 6.98 3.35 3.02
CA ILE A 25 5.71 2.62 2.89
C ILE A 25 5.92 1.30 2.14
N ILE A 26 6.66 1.30 1.04
CA ILE A 26 6.94 0.09 0.25
C ILE A 26 7.60 -0.98 1.13
N LEU A 27 8.67 -0.62 1.84
CA LEU A 27 9.40 -1.55 2.69
C LEU A 27 8.53 -2.09 3.84
N GLU A 28 7.80 -1.21 4.51
CA GLU A 28 6.89 -1.58 5.60
C GLU A 28 5.79 -2.53 5.10
N ARG A 29 5.16 -2.23 3.95
CA ARG A 29 4.08 -3.03 3.40
C ARG A 29 4.54 -4.38 2.85
N ILE A 30 5.69 -4.47 2.19
CA ILE A 30 6.27 -5.75 1.76
C ILE A 30 6.46 -6.69 2.97
N TRP A 31 6.85 -6.15 4.11
CA TRP A 31 7.06 -6.94 5.32
C TRP A 31 5.75 -7.28 6.06
N SER A 32 4.83 -6.32 6.14
CA SER A 32 3.53 -6.46 6.81
C SER A 32 2.58 -7.40 6.07
N LEU A 33 2.53 -7.33 4.73
CA LEU A 33 1.66 -8.15 3.87
C LEU A 33 2.26 -9.53 3.51
N ARG A 34 3.25 -10.01 4.28
CA ARG A 34 3.71 -11.40 4.14
C ARG A 34 2.59 -12.35 4.54
N ARG A 35 2.32 -13.36 3.69
CA ARG A 35 1.26 -14.34 3.89
C ARG A 35 1.27 -14.94 5.30
N SER A 36 2.46 -15.28 5.82
CA SER A 36 2.62 -15.87 7.16
C SER A 36 2.22 -14.96 8.33
N ARG A 37 2.11 -13.64 8.10
CA ARG A 37 1.63 -12.67 9.11
C ARG A 37 0.13 -12.45 9.03
N VAL A 38 -0.46 -12.67 7.86
CA VAL A 38 -1.88 -12.48 7.62
C VAL A 38 -2.64 -13.79 7.84
N ILE A 39 -2.11 -14.90 7.35
CA ILE A 39 -2.73 -16.24 7.41
C ILE A 39 -1.76 -17.19 8.12
N ALA A 40 -2.17 -17.71 9.28
CA ALA A 40 -1.41 -18.73 9.99
C ALA A 40 -1.49 -20.08 9.25
N PRO A 41 -0.35 -20.67 8.81
CA PRO A 41 -0.39 -21.96 8.10
C PRO A 41 -0.98 -23.10 8.94
N THR A 42 -0.87 -23.01 10.26
CA THR A 42 -1.45 -23.99 11.17
C THR A 42 -2.97 -23.90 11.20
N LEU A 43 -3.50 -22.67 11.23
CA LEU A 43 -4.95 -22.43 11.24
C LEU A 43 -5.59 -22.88 9.91
N GLU A 44 -4.93 -22.61 8.79
CA GLU A 44 -5.29 -23.13 7.47
C GLU A 44 -5.42 -24.65 7.48
N LYS A 45 -4.39 -25.37 7.91
CA LYS A 45 -4.41 -26.85 7.99
C LYS A 45 -5.49 -27.38 8.93
N LEU A 46 -5.76 -26.69 10.04
CA LEU A 46 -6.81 -27.10 10.98
C LEU A 46 -8.21 -26.94 10.37
N ILE A 47 -8.45 -25.88 9.63
CA ILE A 47 -9.73 -25.66 8.94
C ILE A 47 -9.90 -26.66 7.79
N ASP A 48 -8.87 -26.87 6.97
CA ASP A 48 -8.92 -27.82 5.85
C ASP A 48 -9.12 -29.28 6.35
N ALA A 49 -8.48 -29.66 7.47
CA ALA A 49 -8.59 -30.97 8.05
C ALA A 49 -9.90 -31.19 8.84
N MET A 50 -10.72 -30.16 9.04
CA MET A 50 -11.97 -30.27 9.79
C MET A 50 -13.00 -31.10 9.00
N PRO A 51 -13.57 -32.19 9.59
CA PRO A 51 -14.57 -32.99 8.90
C PRO A 51 -15.86 -32.20 8.65
N ALA A 52 -16.62 -32.63 7.64
CA ALA A 52 -17.89 -31.99 7.28
C ALA A 52 -18.97 -32.08 8.38
N SER A 53 -18.79 -33.01 9.36
CA SER A 53 -19.65 -33.12 10.55
C SER A 53 -19.50 -31.97 11.54
N GLY A 54 -18.51 -31.10 11.37
CA GLY A 54 -18.21 -29.99 12.30
C GLY A 54 -17.35 -30.42 13.50
N ASP A 55 -17.03 -31.69 13.64
CA ASP A 55 -16.15 -32.17 14.70
C ASP A 55 -14.75 -31.54 14.53
N GLY A 56 -14.21 -30.99 15.61
CA GLY A 56 -12.87 -30.37 15.58
C GLY A 56 -12.89 -28.82 15.62
N HIS A 57 -14.05 -28.16 15.61
CA HIS A 57 -14.12 -26.71 15.77
C HIS A 57 -13.54 -26.21 17.10
N GLU A 58 -13.54 -27.04 18.17
CA GLU A 58 -12.89 -26.73 19.44
C GLU A 58 -11.36 -26.54 19.29
N LYS A 59 -10.71 -27.33 18.42
CA LYS A 59 -9.27 -27.18 18.14
C LYS A 59 -8.98 -25.88 17.40
N VAL A 60 -9.81 -25.54 16.41
CA VAL A 60 -9.70 -24.26 15.64
C VAL A 60 -9.94 -23.09 16.57
N LYS A 61 -10.96 -23.16 17.44
CA LYS A 61 -11.28 -22.14 18.45
C LYS A 61 -10.12 -21.94 19.43
N ALA A 62 -9.61 -23.02 20.02
CA ALA A 62 -8.49 -22.97 20.96
C ALA A 62 -7.22 -22.38 20.33
N PHE A 63 -6.88 -22.80 19.10
CA PHE A 63 -5.72 -22.26 18.39
C PHE A 63 -5.91 -20.79 18.03
N SER A 64 -7.09 -20.40 17.51
CA SER A 64 -7.37 -19.00 17.15
C SER A 64 -7.29 -18.05 18.34
N GLY A 65 -7.54 -18.53 19.57
CA GLY A 65 -7.44 -17.76 20.80
C GLY A 65 -6.04 -17.18 21.06
N GLY A 66 -4.99 -17.94 20.70
CA GLY A 66 -3.58 -17.53 20.85
C GLY A 66 -2.95 -16.94 19.57
N ASP A 67 -3.62 -17.05 18.43
CA ASP A 67 -3.07 -16.63 17.15
C ASP A 67 -3.20 -15.11 16.96
N ARG A 68 -2.09 -14.47 16.59
CA ARG A 68 -2.00 -13.02 16.34
C ARG A 68 -2.14 -12.63 14.87
N THR A 69 -2.40 -13.60 14.00
CA THR A 69 -2.60 -13.32 12.58
C THR A 69 -3.96 -12.69 12.33
N VAL A 70 -4.09 -12.07 11.17
CA VAL A 70 -5.34 -11.41 10.75
C VAL A 70 -6.47 -12.43 10.57
N LEU A 71 -6.16 -13.60 10.01
CA LEU A 71 -7.12 -14.71 9.89
C LEU A 71 -7.56 -15.19 11.29
N GLY A 72 -6.63 -15.33 12.25
CA GLY A 72 -6.96 -15.71 13.64
C GLY A 72 -7.93 -14.72 14.29
N GLU A 73 -7.80 -13.43 14.05
CA GLU A 73 -8.75 -12.41 14.51
C GLU A 73 -10.15 -12.62 13.91
N LEU A 74 -10.23 -12.91 12.61
CA LEU A 74 -11.49 -13.14 11.91
C LEU A 74 -12.18 -14.44 12.37
N ILE A 75 -11.41 -15.51 12.55
CA ILE A 75 -11.91 -16.79 13.06
C ILE A 75 -12.40 -16.67 14.52
N ARG A 76 -11.70 -15.92 15.37
CA ARG A 76 -12.21 -15.58 16.72
C ARG A 76 -13.56 -14.86 16.67
N ALA A 77 -13.73 -13.93 15.73
CA ALA A 77 -15.00 -13.26 15.56
C ALA A 77 -16.14 -14.22 15.23
N VAL A 78 -15.90 -15.20 14.36
CA VAL A 78 -16.88 -16.25 14.03
C VAL A 78 -17.31 -17.01 15.30
N PHE A 79 -16.36 -17.43 16.15
CA PHE A 79 -16.69 -18.16 17.37
C PHE A 79 -17.33 -17.30 18.47
N ASN A 80 -16.95 -16.04 18.57
CA ASN A 80 -17.55 -15.12 19.56
C ASN A 80 -19.04 -14.87 19.28
N HIS A 81 -19.45 -14.97 18.02
CA HIS A 81 -20.83 -14.79 17.59
C HIS A 81 -21.54 -16.13 17.28
N ALA A 82 -20.94 -17.26 17.62
CA ALA A 82 -21.48 -18.59 17.30
C ALA A 82 -22.84 -18.92 17.96
N ALA A 83 -23.18 -18.23 19.07
CA ALA A 83 -24.47 -18.36 19.74
C ALA A 83 -25.63 -17.61 19.04
N MET A 84 -25.31 -16.72 18.08
CA MET A 84 -26.29 -15.97 17.31
C MET A 84 -26.84 -16.80 16.14
N ALA A 85 -27.93 -16.32 15.56
CA ALA A 85 -28.41 -16.92 14.31
C ALA A 85 -27.35 -16.76 13.20
N LYS A 86 -27.33 -17.73 12.26
CA LYS A 86 -26.31 -17.77 11.18
C LYS A 86 -26.16 -16.42 10.45
N HIS A 87 -27.28 -15.79 10.10
CA HIS A 87 -27.26 -14.51 9.35
C HIS A 87 -26.65 -13.37 10.17
N GLU A 88 -26.95 -13.31 11.48
CA GLU A 88 -26.41 -12.29 12.39
C GLU A 88 -24.89 -12.47 12.59
N ASN A 89 -24.42 -13.71 12.73
CA ASN A 89 -23.00 -14.00 12.81
C ASN A 89 -22.27 -13.60 11.52
N VAL A 90 -22.83 -13.93 10.35
CA VAL A 90 -22.27 -13.53 9.04
C VAL A 90 -22.16 -12.01 8.93
N GLU A 91 -23.19 -11.26 9.32
CA GLU A 91 -23.16 -9.78 9.28
C GLU A 91 -22.11 -9.20 10.23
N ALA A 92 -22.02 -9.72 11.46
CA ALA A 92 -21.02 -9.30 12.44
C ALA A 92 -19.58 -9.56 11.94
N VAL A 93 -19.33 -10.75 11.39
CA VAL A 93 -18.04 -11.14 10.83
C VAL A 93 -17.68 -10.28 9.61
N GLN A 94 -18.64 -9.98 8.73
CA GLN A 94 -18.42 -9.08 7.59
C GLN A 94 -18.09 -7.64 8.03
N ALA A 95 -18.70 -7.14 9.10
CA ALA A 95 -18.35 -5.83 9.65
C ALA A 95 -16.90 -5.79 10.14
N ILE A 96 -16.44 -6.85 10.84
CA ILE A 96 -15.05 -6.99 11.29
C ILE A 96 -14.11 -7.16 10.09
N ALA A 97 -14.50 -7.96 9.08
CA ALA A 97 -13.71 -8.15 7.87
C ALA A 97 -13.46 -6.82 7.14
N ARG A 98 -14.46 -5.94 7.01
CA ARG A 98 -14.28 -4.59 6.43
C ARG A 98 -13.27 -3.75 7.18
N GLN A 99 -13.25 -3.81 8.52
CA GLN A 99 -12.24 -3.10 9.32
C GLN A 99 -10.84 -3.67 9.10
N ILE A 100 -10.74 -4.99 8.97
CA ILE A 100 -9.49 -5.69 8.66
C ILE A 100 -8.95 -5.27 7.29
N VAL A 101 -9.80 -5.25 6.25
CA VAL A 101 -9.42 -4.80 4.91
C VAL A 101 -8.87 -3.37 4.95
N GLY A 102 -9.58 -2.44 5.63
CA GLY A 102 -9.10 -1.07 5.80
C GLY A 102 -7.72 -0.98 6.49
N ARG A 103 -7.41 -1.88 7.43
CA ARG A 103 -6.07 -1.97 8.04
C ARG A 103 -5.01 -2.51 7.08
N LEU A 104 -5.35 -3.50 6.27
CA LEU A 104 -4.44 -4.07 5.25
C LEU A 104 -4.14 -3.06 4.14
N GLU A 105 -5.11 -2.25 3.74
CA GLU A 105 -4.97 -1.20 2.72
C GLU A 105 -4.29 0.07 3.24
N ARG A 106 -4.11 0.21 4.54
CA ARG A 106 -3.49 1.39 5.15
C ARG A 106 -2.13 1.65 4.51
N GLY A 107 -1.86 2.91 4.16
CA GLY A 107 -0.63 3.33 3.49
C GLY A 107 -0.61 3.14 1.97
N LEU A 108 -1.44 2.25 1.39
CA LEU A 108 -1.54 2.11 -0.07
C LEU A 108 -2.11 3.37 -0.73
N THR A 109 -3.07 4.02 -0.09
CA THR A 109 -3.61 5.31 -0.55
C THR A 109 -2.52 6.39 -0.57
N THR A 110 -1.68 6.46 0.47
CA THR A 110 -0.55 7.42 0.49
C THR A 110 0.46 7.10 -0.62
N LEU A 111 0.71 5.82 -0.90
CA LEU A 111 1.62 5.40 -1.97
C LEU A 111 1.05 5.76 -3.36
N SER A 112 -0.26 5.63 -3.57
CA SER A 112 -0.95 6.11 -4.79
C SER A 112 -0.77 7.62 -4.96
N ILE A 113 -1.00 8.39 -3.89
CA ILE A 113 -0.81 9.84 -3.91
C ILE A 113 0.65 10.20 -4.28
N VAL A 114 1.64 9.53 -3.71
CA VAL A 114 3.06 9.75 -4.05
C VAL A 114 3.30 9.46 -5.54
N ALA A 115 2.75 8.37 -6.07
CA ALA A 115 2.91 7.99 -7.48
C ALA A 115 2.28 9.03 -8.43
N GLU A 116 1.14 9.61 -8.05
CA GLU A 116 0.40 10.59 -8.87
C GLU A 116 0.98 12.01 -8.77
N ILE A 117 1.39 12.44 -7.57
CA ILE A 117 1.88 13.78 -7.33
C ILE A 117 3.33 13.98 -7.80
N SER A 118 4.18 12.93 -7.72
CA SER A 118 5.60 13.07 -8.05
C SER A 118 5.86 13.55 -9.48
N PRO A 119 5.16 13.07 -10.54
CA PRO A 119 5.33 13.60 -11.89
C PRO A 119 4.86 15.07 -12.01
N LEU A 120 3.78 15.43 -11.29
CA LEU A 120 3.26 16.81 -11.28
C LEU A 120 4.24 17.78 -10.61
N LEU A 121 4.90 17.36 -9.54
CA LEU A 121 5.98 18.11 -8.90
C LEU A 121 7.19 18.27 -9.84
N GLY A 122 7.51 17.23 -10.62
CA GLY A 122 8.53 17.30 -11.65
C GLY A 122 8.18 18.29 -12.74
N LEU A 123 6.93 18.25 -13.23
CA LEU A 123 6.41 19.22 -14.22
C LEU A 123 6.41 20.66 -13.66
N LEU A 124 5.99 20.83 -12.41
CA LEU A 124 6.05 22.14 -11.73
C LEU A 124 7.50 22.67 -11.69
N GLY A 125 8.47 21.79 -11.47
CA GLY A 125 9.89 22.12 -11.50
C GLY A 125 10.33 22.63 -12.88
N THR A 126 9.90 21.98 -13.97
CA THR A 126 10.22 22.48 -15.32
C THR A 126 9.55 23.81 -15.61
N CYS A 127 8.28 23.97 -15.30
CA CYS A 127 7.58 25.25 -15.50
C CYS A 127 8.26 26.38 -14.72
N SER A 128 8.60 26.15 -13.46
CA SER A 128 9.30 27.11 -12.60
C SER A 128 10.69 27.48 -13.14
N GLY A 129 11.47 26.47 -13.58
CA GLY A 129 12.79 26.67 -14.19
C GLY A 129 12.73 27.49 -15.47
N MET A 130 11.77 27.20 -16.36
CA MET A 130 11.56 27.92 -17.60
C MET A 130 11.10 29.38 -17.36
N VAL A 131 10.20 29.62 -16.40
CA VAL A 131 9.77 30.95 -16.01
C VAL A 131 10.96 31.79 -15.55
N LYS A 132 11.81 31.25 -14.68
CA LYS A 132 13.03 31.93 -14.22
C LYS A 132 13.95 32.29 -15.41
N LEU A 133 14.18 31.31 -16.31
CA LEU A 133 15.00 31.50 -17.48
C LEU A 133 14.48 32.67 -18.35
N PHE A 134 13.16 32.73 -18.64
CA PHE A 134 12.58 33.77 -19.43
C PHE A 134 12.64 35.15 -18.75
N VAL A 135 12.50 35.21 -17.42
CA VAL A 135 12.68 36.46 -16.66
C VAL A 135 14.11 36.95 -16.80
N ASP A 136 15.10 36.05 -16.62
CA ASP A 136 16.53 36.43 -16.76
C ASP A 136 16.87 36.90 -18.16
N VAL A 137 16.39 36.22 -19.21
CA VAL A 137 16.58 36.65 -20.60
C VAL A 137 15.90 37.99 -20.88
N SER A 138 14.71 38.22 -20.32
CA SER A 138 13.99 39.51 -20.49
C SER A 138 14.71 40.70 -19.85
N GLN A 139 15.39 40.48 -18.73
CA GLN A 139 16.09 41.55 -18.00
C GLN A 139 17.50 41.81 -18.49
N HIS A 140 18.21 40.77 -18.93
CA HIS A 140 19.65 40.83 -19.26
C HIS A 140 19.95 40.56 -20.76
N GLY A 141 18.93 40.30 -21.57
CA GLY A 141 19.08 39.92 -22.98
C GLY A 141 19.41 38.41 -23.10
N LEU A 142 19.76 37.98 -24.32
CA LEU A 142 20.03 36.55 -24.61
C LEU A 142 21.25 35.98 -23.90
N GLY A 143 22.04 36.78 -23.18
CA GLY A 143 23.13 36.33 -22.34
C GLY A 143 24.10 35.36 -23.00
N GLU A 144 24.88 34.66 -22.17
CA GLU A 144 25.72 33.58 -22.66
C GLU A 144 24.90 32.29 -22.88
N PRO A 145 25.10 31.56 -24.00
CA PRO A 145 24.41 30.28 -24.28
C PRO A 145 24.49 29.27 -23.13
N ALA A 146 25.56 29.36 -22.34
CA ALA A 146 25.78 28.50 -21.18
C ALA A 146 24.74 28.72 -20.06
N GLN A 147 24.27 29.96 -19.85
CA GLN A 147 23.25 30.26 -18.84
C GLN A 147 21.87 29.72 -19.25
N ILE A 148 21.53 29.84 -20.52
CA ILE A 148 20.29 29.27 -21.09
C ILE A 148 20.29 27.77 -20.95
N SER A 149 21.40 27.10 -21.33
CA SER A 149 21.57 25.66 -21.22
C SER A 149 21.42 25.18 -19.78
N ARG A 150 21.94 25.92 -18.80
CA ARG A 150 21.84 25.57 -17.38
C ARG A 150 20.38 25.64 -16.87
N GLY A 151 19.61 26.67 -17.24
CA GLY A 151 18.20 26.79 -16.85
C GLY A 151 17.33 25.67 -17.43
N ILE A 152 17.58 25.28 -18.69
CA ILE A 152 16.90 24.16 -19.32
C ILE A 152 17.27 22.84 -18.62
N PHE A 153 18.53 22.65 -18.29
CA PHE A 153 19.01 21.46 -17.59
C PHE A 153 18.39 21.33 -16.20
N GLU A 154 18.31 22.43 -15.43
CA GLU A 154 17.63 22.47 -14.13
C GLU A 154 16.17 22.01 -14.25
N ALA A 155 15.46 22.54 -15.23
CA ALA A 155 14.09 22.18 -15.52
C ALA A 155 13.94 20.67 -15.83
N LEU A 156 14.72 20.15 -16.77
CA LEU A 156 14.64 18.75 -17.19
C LEU A 156 14.93 17.75 -16.05
N ILE A 157 15.91 18.04 -15.19
CA ILE A 157 16.26 17.20 -14.05
C ILE A 157 15.08 17.05 -13.09
N ALA A 158 14.31 18.10 -12.85
CA ALA A 158 13.14 18.02 -11.99
C ALA A 158 12.10 17.00 -12.52
N THR A 159 11.82 17.02 -13.81
CA THR A 159 10.87 16.07 -14.42
C THR A 159 11.41 14.62 -14.39
N VAL A 160 12.67 14.43 -14.75
CA VAL A 160 13.29 13.09 -14.69
C VAL A 160 13.24 12.53 -13.28
N THR A 161 13.53 13.35 -12.26
CA THR A 161 13.47 12.93 -10.86
C THR A 161 12.04 12.62 -10.44
N GLY A 162 11.05 13.43 -10.83
CA GLY A 162 9.64 13.17 -10.56
C GLY A 162 9.17 11.82 -11.11
N LEU A 163 9.55 11.50 -12.35
CA LEU A 163 9.25 10.21 -12.97
C LEU A 163 10.01 9.06 -12.31
N ALA A 164 11.28 9.26 -11.91
CA ALA A 164 12.08 8.25 -11.25
C ALA A 164 11.50 7.86 -9.87
N VAL A 165 10.81 8.78 -9.19
CA VAL A 165 10.07 8.50 -7.95
C VAL A 165 8.72 7.86 -8.23
N ALA A 166 7.99 8.35 -9.21
CA ALA A 166 6.62 7.94 -9.52
C ALA A 166 6.52 6.49 -10.02
N ILE A 167 7.40 6.11 -10.93
CA ILE A 167 7.34 4.78 -11.59
C ILE A 167 7.48 3.64 -10.58
N PRO A 168 8.50 3.60 -9.70
CA PRO A 168 8.60 2.56 -8.67
C PRO A 168 7.43 2.59 -7.67
N ALA A 169 6.95 3.79 -7.29
CA ALA A 169 5.82 3.93 -6.39
C ALA A 169 4.52 3.35 -6.99
N LEU A 170 4.26 3.62 -8.27
CA LEU A 170 3.10 3.09 -8.99
C LEU A 170 3.14 1.57 -9.12
N VAL A 171 4.28 1.03 -9.54
CA VAL A 171 4.46 -0.42 -9.67
C VAL A 171 4.28 -1.12 -8.32
N ALA A 172 4.88 -0.57 -7.26
CA ALA A 172 4.74 -1.11 -5.92
C ALA A 172 3.28 -1.02 -5.41
N HIS A 173 2.61 0.11 -5.65
CA HIS A 173 1.19 0.29 -5.30
C HIS A 173 0.31 -0.78 -5.95
N MET A 174 0.42 -0.98 -7.25
CA MET A 174 -0.37 -1.99 -7.99
C MET A 174 -0.08 -3.41 -7.48
N TYR A 175 1.18 -3.75 -7.25
CA TYR A 175 1.57 -5.06 -6.73
C TYR A 175 1.03 -5.30 -5.32
N LEU A 176 1.20 -4.34 -4.40
CA LEU A 176 0.75 -4.46 -3.01
C LEU A 176 -0.78 -4.50 -2.91
N ARG A 177 -1.48 -3.70 -3.71
CA ARG A 177 -2.94 -3.73 -3.80
C ARG A 177 -3.43 -5.11 -4.23
N ARG A 178 -2.85 -5.66 -5.30
CA ARG A 178 -3.17 -7.01 -5.76
C ARG A 178 -2.90 -8.07 -4.68
N ARG A 179 -1.81 -7.88 -3.92
CA ARG A 179 -1.47 -8.76 -2.79
C ARG A 179 -2.54 -8.72 -1.69
N VAL A 180 -3.04 -7.54 -1.34
CA VAL A 180 -4.15 -7.40 -0.35
C VAL A 180 -5.40 -8.10 -0.86
N GLU A 181 -5.81 -7.87 -2.11
CA GLU A 181 -6.98 -8.53 -2.70
C GLU A 181 -6.91 -10.06 -2.60
N LEU A 182 -5.77 -10.65 -2.94
CA LEU A 182 -5.57 -12.11 -2.86
C LEU A 182 -5.65 -12.62 -1.41
N LEU A 183 -5.06 -11.90 -0.44
CA LEU A 183 -5.13 -12.27 0.97
C LEU A 183 -6.56 -12.18 1.51
N VAL A 184 -7.32 -11.17 1.09
CA VAL A 184 -8.74 -11.02 1.46
C VAL A 184 -9.55 -12.18 0.93
N LEU A 185 -9.40 -12.56 -0.34
CA LEU A 185 -10.09 -13.70 -0.92
C LEU A 185 -9.76 -15.02 -0.20
N GLU A 186 -8.50 -15.24 0.18
CA GLU A 186 -8.12 -16.41 0.97
C GLU A 186 -8.80 -16.40 2.35
N MET A 187 -8.82 -15.27 3.05
CA MET A 187 -9.47 -15.14 4.36
C MET A 187 -10.99 -15.36 4.27
N GLU A 188 -11.64 -14.80 3.26
CA GLU A 188 -13.06 -15.01 3.01
C GLU A 188 -13.38 -16.49 2.77
N ARG A 189 -12.55 -17.19 1.99
CA ARG A 189 -12.71 -18.62 1.75
C ARG A 189 -12.72 -19.42 3.06
N TYR A 190 -11.69 -19.25 3.90
CA TYR A 190 -11.57 -19.96 5.16
C TYR A 190 -12.69 -19.62 6.14
N THR A 191 -13.10 -18.36 6.18
CA THR A 191 -14.18 -17.89 7.04
C THR A 191 -15.53 -18.49 6.62
N ASN A 192 -15.84 -18.47 5.33
CA ASN A 192 -17.07 -19.03 4.79
C ASN A 192 -17.12 -20.55 4.98
N GLU A 193 -16.00 -21.24 4.81
CA GLU A 193 -15.89 -22.67 5.04
C GLU A 193 -16.14 -23.03 6.50
N LEU A 194 -15.57 -22.26 7.45
CA LEU A 194 -15.83 -22.45 8.88
C LEU A 194 -17.29 -22.18 9.22
N LEU A 195 -17.87 -21.10 8.74
CA LEU A 195 -19.29 -20.75 8.96
C LEU A 195 -20.23 -21.84 8.39
N ALA A 196 -19.92 -22.38 7.21
CA ALA A 196 -20.73 -23.46 6.63
C ALA A 196 -20.69 -24.75 7.46
N ARG A 197 -19.56 -25.04 8.11
CA ARG A 197 -19.40 -26.24 8.98
C ARG A 197 -19.94 -26.01 10.40
N LEU A 198 -19.94 -24.78 10.89
CA LEU A 198 -20.43 -24.44 12.24
C LEU A 198 -21.97 -24.46 12.33
N TYR A 199 -22.67 -24.06 11.25
CA TYR A 199 -24.15 -23.94 11.21
C TYR A 199 -24.82 -25.04 10.36
N ARG A 200 -24.23 -26.20 10.28
CA ARG A 200 -24.80 -27.37 9.60
C ARG A 200 -25.56 -28.23 10.57
#